data_64ac0e9f957aac0736d4765426480137
#
_entry.id   64ac0e9f957aac0736d4765426480137
#
_cell.length_a   1.000
_cell.length_b   1.000
_cell.length_c   1.000
_cell.angle_alpha   90.00
_cell.angle_beta   90.00
_cell.angle_gamma   90.00
#
_symmetry.space_group_name_H-M   'P 1'
#
loop_
_entity.id
_entity.type
_entity.pdbx_description
1 polymer ?
#
loop_
_entity_poly.entity_id
_entity_poly.type
_entity_poly.pdbx_seq_one_letter_code
_entity_poly.pdbx_strand_id
1 'polypeptide(L)'
;SGQIELDDMQFTYDFDFSSEEKELVKRWLYSYKIHLTAYSKKGSEKNIIFSGTEKTFDSESTAQSPAVLSLSSDIALNELKIEGLTDDAITIKDIARNAEILIDGENFAITENGINILSKTNLWEFPKIKPGLNSIKLSSSCTVTIKYRPYYR
;
A
#
# COMPACT_ATOMS: atom_id res chain seq x y z
N SER A 1 7.68 -8.20 16.46
CA SER A 1 6.48 -7.55 15.87
C SER A 1 5.63 -8.59 15.15
N GLY A 2 4.37 -8.35 15.05
CA GLY A 2 3.41 -9.23 14.39
C GLY A 2 2.12 -8.51 14.04
N GLN A 3 1.17 -9.27 13.50
CA GLN A 3 -0.17 -8.77 13.19
C GLN A 3 -1.21 -9.66 13.88
N ILE A 4 -2.25 -9.04 14.42
CA ILE A 4 -3.43 -9.71 14.97
C ILE A 4 -4.67 -9.20 14.25
N GLU A 5 -5.50 -10.15 13.81
CA GLU A 5 -6.86 -9.92 13.36
C GLU A 5 -7.82 -10.40 14.46
N LEU A 6 -8.73 -9.55 14.88
CA LEU A 6 -9.74 -9.90 15.88
C LEU A 6 -11.04 -10.21 15.15
N ASP A 7 -11.67 -11.35 15.47
CA ASP A 7 -12.82 -11.93 14.76
C ASP A 7 -14.01 -10.97 14.57
N ASP A 8 -14.21 -10.03 15.49
CA ASP A 8 -15.33 -9.08 15.46
C ASP A 8 -14.94 -7.71 14.90
N MET A 9 -13.71 -7.53 14.41
CA MET A 9 -13.19 -6.24 13.96
C MET A 9 -12.74 -6.29 12.51
N GLN A 10 -13.17 -5.30 11.72
CA GLN A 10 -12.71 -5.09 10.32
C GLN A 10 -11.29 -4.50 10.24
N PHE A 11 -10.46 -4.71 11.25
CA PHE A 11 -9.16 -4.07 11.36
C PHE A 11 -8.08 -5.07 11.74
N THR A 12 -6.91 -4.89 11.15
CA THR A 12 -5.67 -5.58 11.54
C THR A 12 -4.80 -4.61 12.33
N TYR A 13 -4.20 -5.10 13.40
CA TYR A 13 -3.33 -4.30 14.26
C TYR A 13 -1.88 -4.76 14.09
N ASP A 14 -0.97 -3.82 13.90
CA ASP A 14 0.46 -4.06 14.07
C ASP A 14 0.80 -3.87 15.54
N PHE A 15 1.56 -4.80 16.12
CA PHE A 15 1.91 -4.78 17.54
C PHE A 15 3.34 -5.21 17.78
N ASP A 16 3.88 -4.78 18.92
CA ASP A 16 5.11 -5.30 19.49
C ASP A 16 4.81 -6.08 20.77
N PHE A 17 5.45 -7.22 20.89
CA PHE A 17 5.41 -8.02 22.13
C PHE A 17 6.21 -7.29 23.22
N SER A 18 5.55 -6.95 24.33
CA SER A 18 6.17 -6.22 25.42
C SER A 18 6.60 -7.13 26.59
N SER A 19 5.77 -8.10 26.96
CA SER A 19 6.06 -9.04 28.04
C SER A 19 5.11 -10.22 28.04
N GLU A 20 5.48 -11.29 28.73
CA GLU A 20 4.60 -12.40 29.07
C GLU A 20 4.62 -12.62 30.58
N GLU A 21 3.47 -13.00 31.12
CA GLU A 21 3.33 -13.47 32.50
C GLU A 21 2.86 -14.92 32.46
N LYS A 22 3.55 -15.78 33.23
CA LYS A 22 3.18 -17.19 33.37
C LYS A 22 2.78 -17.45 34.79
N GLU A 23 1.57 -17.95 34.99
CA GLU A 23 1.03 -18.31 36.29
C GLU A 23 0.71 -19.82 36.35
N LEU A 24 1.16 -20.49 37.39
CA LEU A 24 0.82 -21.89 37.67
C LEU A 24 -0.60 -21.95 38.28
N VAL A 25 -1.59 -22.37 37.50
CA VAL A 25 -3.00 -22.49 37.95
C VAL A 25 -3.24 -23.79 38.71
N LYS A 26 -2.63 -24.90 38.25
CA LYS A 26 -2.64 -26.22 38.88
C LYS A 26 -1.35 -26.94 38.52
N ARG A 27 -1.06 -28.08 39.23
CA ARG A 27 0.18 -28.85 39.09
C ARG A 27 0.63 -29.11 37.63
N TRP A 28 -0.30 -29.04 36.68
CA TRP A 28 -0.04 -29.30 35.25
C TRP A 28 -0.68 -28.28 34.31
N LEU A 29 -1.32 -27.22 34.84
CA LEU A 29 -2.00 -26.19 34.04
C LEU A 29 -1.38 -24.82 34.33
N TYR A 30 -0.94 -24.13 33.24
CA TYR A 30 -0.43 -22.79 33.27
C TYR A 30 -1.36 -21.84 32.55
N SER A 31 -1.56 -20.66 33.07
CA SER A 31 -2.12 -19.53 32.34
C SER A 31 -1.01 -18.59 31.88
N TYR A 32 -1.20 -18.00 30.72
CA TYR A 32 -0.27 -17.04 30.15
C TYR A 32 -1.01 -15.74 29.89
N LYS A 33 -0.43 -14.63 30.31
CA LYS A 33 -0.83 -13.30 29.90
C LYS A 33 0.23 -12.75 28.96
N ILE A 34 -0.18 -12.30 27.80
CA ILE A 34 0.70 -11.71 26.79
C ILE A 34 0.33 -10.24 26.69
N HIS A 35 1.28 -9.36 26.93
CA HIS A 35 1.11 -7.91 26.79
C HIS A 35 1.60 -7.49 25.42
N LEU A 36 0.72 -6.93 24.63
CA LEU A 36 0.98 -6.44 23.28
C LEU A 36 0.70 -4.94 23.21
N THR A 37 1.56 -4.20 22.56
CA THR A 37 1.33 -2.78 22.26
C THR A 37 1.04 -2.62 20.79
N ALA A 38 -0.22 -2.30 20.44
CA ALA A 38 -0.62 -2.00 19.08
C ALA A 38 -0.24 -0.55 18.75
N TYR A 39 0.47 -0.35 17.63
CA TYR A 39 0.93 0.96 17.19
C TYR A 39 0.25 1.45 15.90
N SER A 40 -0.43 0.59 15.19
CA SER A 40 -1.27 0.96 14.07
C SER A 40 -2.48 0.04 13.90
N LYS A 41 -3.52 0.59 13.31
CA LYS A 41 -4.77 -0.10 12.98
C LYS A 41 -4.99 0.02 11.48
N LYS A 42 -5.17 -1.11 10.81
CA LYS A 42 -5.43 -1.17 9.36
C LYS A 42 -6.89 -1.50 9.10
N GLY A 43 -7.51 -0.75 8.21
CA GLY A 43 -8.87 -1.03 7.73
C GLY A 43 -8.90 -2.11 6.64
N SER A 44 -10.10 -2.39 6.15
CA SER A 44 -10.30 -3.25 4.99
C SER A 44 -9.68 -2.65 3.73
N GLU A 45 -9.26 -3.52 2.79
CA GLU A 45 -8.69 -3.09 1.50
C GLU A 45 -9.69 -2.25 0.72
N LYS A 46 -9.22 -1.12 0.21
CA LYS A 46 -9.94 -0.23 -0.71
C LYS A 46 -9.36 -0.37 -2.10
N ASN A 47 -10.24 -0.30 -3.09
CA ASN A 47 -9.91 -0.46 -4.50
C ASN A 47 -10.46 0.74 -5.29
N ILE A 48 -9.61 1.46 -6.00
CA ILE A 48 -9.97 2.58 -6.86
C ILE A 48 -9.54 2.23 -8.27
N ILE A 49 -10.50 2.20 -9.20
CA ILE A 49 -10.25 1.86 -10.59
C ILE A 49 -10.70 3.04 -11.45
N PHE A 50 -9.87 3.46 -12.39
CA PHE A 50 -10.22 4.47 -13.37
C PHE A 50 -9.40 4.31 -14.66
N SER A 51 -9.89 4.92 -15.74
CA SER A 51 -9.15 5.07 -17.00
C SER A 51 -9.10 6.55 -17.36
N GLY A 52 -7.93 7.02 -17.77
CA GLY A 52 -7.69 8.42 -18.09
C GLY A 52 -6.39 8.95 -17.56
N THR A 53 -6.32 10.27 -17.36
CA THR A 53 -5.11 10.99 -16.95
C THR A 53 -5.18 11.56 -15.53
N GLU A 54 -6.37 11.58 -14.92
CA GLU A 54 -6.52 12.16 -13.57
C GLU A 54 -7.67 11.48 -12.81
N LYS A 55 -7.47 11.32 -11.50
CA LYS A 55 -8.49 10.87 -10.57
C LYS A 55 -8.30 11.51 -9.20
N THR A 56 -9.38 12.04 -8.66
CA THR A 56 -9.44 12.54 -7.27
C THR A 56 -10.33 11.60 -6.44
N PHE A 57 -9.90 11.31 -5.22
CA PHE A 57 -10.63 10.48 -4.27
C PHE A 57 -10.30 10.86 -2.83
N ASP A 58 -11.20 10.56 -1.92
CA ASP A 58 -11.03 10.82 -0.49
C ASP A 58 -10.63 9.54 0.25
N SER A 59 -9.73 9.68 1.22
CA SER A 59 -9.27 8.59 2.08
C SER A 59 -9.67 8.84 3.52
N GLU A 60 -10.33 7.87 4.14
CA GLU A 60 -10.71 7.88 5.56
C GLU A 60 -9.53 7.59 6.52
N SER A 61 -8.32 7.40 5.99
CA SER A 61 -7.12 7.19 6.81
C SER A 61 -6.86 8.38 7.74
N THR A 62 -6.30 8.16 8.92
CA THR A 62 -5.75 9.21 9.79
C THR A 62 -4.23 9.28 9.73
N ALA A 63 -3.60 8.29 9.08
CA ALA A 63 -2.16 8.25 8.79
C ALA A 63 -1.92 7.86 7.32
N GLN A 64 -0.70 8.11 6.83
CA GLN A 64 -0.31 7.69 5.48
C GLN A 64 -0.34 6.16 5.37
N SER A 65 -0.92 5.68 4.28
CA SER A 65 -1.05 4.25 3.97
C SER A 65 -0.26 3.92 2.72
N PRO A 66 0.59 2.87 2.71
CA PRO A 66 1.21 2.41 1.48
C PRO A 66 0.15 2.01 0.46
N ALA A 67 0.46 2.20 -0.81
CA ALA A 67 -0.44 1.87 -1.92
C ALA A 67 0.23 0.98 -2.94
N VAL A 68 -0.57 0.10 -3.53
CA VAL A 68 -0.18 -0.73 -4.68
C VAL A 68 -0.89 -0.18 -5.91
N LEU A 69 -0.12 0.23 -6.92
CA LEU A 69 -0.63 0.69 -8.20
C LEU A 69 -0.39 -0.35 -9.27
N SER A 70 -1.44 -0.72 -9.99
CA SER A 70 -1.36 -1.46 -11.25
C SER A 70 -1.80 -0.53 -12.39
N LEU A 71 -0.95 -0.38 -13.41
CA LEU A 71 -1.19 0.48 -14.56
C LEU A 71 -0.99 -0.29 -15.85
N SER A 72 -1.83 -0.02 -16.84
CA SER A 72 -1.62 -0.50 -18.21
C SER A 72 -2.01 0.58 -19.23
N SER A 73 -1.31 0.61 -20.35
CA SER A 73 -1.61 1.49 -21.50
C SER A 73 -1.84 0.65 -22.75
N ASP A 74 -2.84 1.03 -23.54
CA ASP A 74 -3.13 0.41 -24.84
C ASP A 74 -2.17 0.83 -25.96
N ILE A 75 -1.25 1.75 -25.65
CA ILE A 75 -0.17 2.21 -26.53
C ILE A 75 1.18 2.06 -25.83
N ALA A 76 2.26 1.94 -26.61
CA ALA A 76 3.60 2.04 -26.07
C ALA A 76 3.90 3.48 -25.66
N LEU A 77 4.57 3.67 -24.50
CA LEU A 77 4.94 4.97 -23.98
C LEU A 77 6.46 5.07 -23.80
N ASN A 78 7.06 6.11 -24.37
CA ASN A 78 8.48 6.41 -24.13
C ASN A 78 8.71 6.82 -22.67
N GLU A 79 7.75 7.54 -22.10
CA GLU A 79 7.80 8.01 -20.71
C GLU A 79 6.37 8.14 -20.15
N LEU A 80 6.19 7.70 -18.91
CA LEU A 80 4.97 7.93 -18.12
C LEU A 80 5.38 8.63 -16.82
N LYS A 81 4.75 9.78 -16.52
CA LYS A 81 4.87 10.47 -15.24
C LYS A 81 3.61 10.26 -14.43
N ILE A 82 3.80 9.98 -13.14
CA ILE A 82 2.75 9.76 -12.15
C ILE A 82 2.99 10.74 -11.01
N GLU A 83 2.01 11.59 -10.73
CA GLU A 83 2.07 12.63 -9.70
C GLU A 83 0.99 12.42 -8.64
N GLY A 84 1.22 12.91 -7.41
CA GLY A 84 0.24 13.03 -6.35
C GLY A 84 0.24 11.93 -5.30
N LEU A 85 1.00 10.84 -5.49
CA LEU A 85 1.12 9.73 -4.52
C LEU A 85 2.50 9.65 -3.85
N THR A 86 3.42 10.49 -4.26
CA THR A 86 4.76 10.70 -3.74
C THR A 86 5.04 12.20 -3.69
N ASP A 87 6.10 12.62 -3.04
CA ASP A 87 6.47 14.04 -3.01
C ASP A 87 6.99 14.50 -4.37
N ASP A 88 7.80 13.67 -5.05
CA ASP A 88 8.25 13.89 -6.43
C ASP A 88 7.47 12.99 -7.41
N ALA A 89 7.36 13.43 -8.68
CA ALA A 89 6.75 12.62 -9.73
C ALA A 89 7.53 11.32 -9.99
N ILE A 90 6.85 10.19 -10.03
CA ILE A 90 7.43 8.92 -10.48
C ILE A 90 7.47 8.93 -11.99
N THR A 91 8.65 8.73 -12.57
CA THR A 91 8.84 8.63 -14.02
C THR A 91 9.26 7.21 -14.39
N ILE A 92 8.57 6.62 -15.35
CA ILE A 92 8.88 5.28 -15.89
C ILE A 92 9.14 5.42 -17.39
N LYS A 93 10.24 4.84 -17.88
CA LYS A 93 10.64 4.92 -19.29
C LYS A 93 10.40 3.60 -20.02
N ASP A 94 10.24 3.70 -21.34
CA ASP A 94 10.20 2.57 -22.27
C ASP A 94 9.16 1.49 -21.87
N ILE A 95 7.91 1.90 -21.73
CA ILE A 95 6.78 1.03 -21.41
C ILE A 95 6.24 0.41 -22.69
N ALA A 96 6.17 -0.91 -22.75
CA ALA A 96 5.61 -1.63 -23.88
C ALA A 96 4.07 -1.49 -23.91
N ARG A 97 3.49 -1.60 -25.11
CA ARG A 97 2.04 -1.63 -25.29
C ARG A 97 1.42 -2.78 -24.50
N ASN A 98 0.34 -2.53 -23.78
CA ASN A 98 -0.37 -3.49 -22.94
C ASN A 98 0.50 -4.14 -21.85
N ALA A 99 1.65 -3.54 -21.53
CA ALA A 99 2.44 -3.99 -20.39
C ALA A 99 1.69 -3.68 -19.09
N GLU A 100 1.74 -4.60 -18.14
CA GLU A 100 1.27 -4.39 -16.79
C GLU A 100 2.42 -3.88 -15.93
N ILE A 101 2.29 -2.62 -15.47
CA ILE A 101 3.21 -2.02 -14.52
C ILE A 101 2.62 -2.16 -13.13
N LEU A 102 3.36 -2.76 -12.22
CA LEU A 102 3.01 -2.85 -10.80
C LEU A 102 4.02 -2.05 -9.98
N ILE A 103 3.53 -1.08 -9.21
CA ILE A 103 4.30 -0.34 -8.21
C ILE A 103 3.74 -0.70 -6.84
N ASP A 104 4.49 -1.48 -6.08
CA ASP A 104 4.06 -2.02 -4.80
C ASP A 104 4.72 -1.22 -3.67
N GLY A 105 3.94 -0.36 -3.02
CA GLY A 105 4.37 0.45 -1.88
C GLY A 105 4.46 -0.34 -0.57
N GLU A 106 3.87 -1.53 -0.48
CA GLU A 106 3.96 -2.38 0.69
C GLU A 106 5.25 -3.20 0.70
N ASN A 107 5.64 -3.75 -0.48
CA ASN A 107 6.83 -4.61 -0.64
C ASN A 107 8.03 -3.88 -1.25
N PHE A 108 7.90 -2.58 -1.54
CA PHE A 108 8.96 -1.75 -2.15
C PHE A 108 9.47 -2.32 -3.47
N ALA A 109 8.56 -2.70 -4.35
CA ALA A 109 8.86 -3.30 -5.63
C ALA A 109 8.22 -2.55 -6.80
N ILE A 110 8.91 -2.53 -7.96
CA ILE A 110 8.33 -2.06 -9.22
C ILE A 110 8.65 -3.06 -10.32
N THR A 111 7.60 -3.48 -11.04
CA THR A 111 7.75 -4.49 -12.10
C THR A 111 6.96 -4.12 -13.35
N GLU A 112 7.44 -4.59 -14.51
CA GLU A 112 6.74 -4.63 -15.79
C GLU A 112 6.55 -6.10 -16.17
N ASN A 113 5.31 -6.57 -16.27
CA ASN A 113 4.99 -7.98 -16.51
C ASN A 113 5.74 -8.94 -15.55
N GLY A 114 5.87 -8.55 -14.27
CA GLY A 114 6.56 -9.33 -13.24
C GLY A 114 8.10 -9.20 -13.23
N ILE A 115 8.70 -8.47 -14.17
CA ILE A 115 10.15 -8.24 -14.23
C ILE A 115 10.46 -6.91 -13.56
N ASN A 116 11.45 -6.88 -12.66
CA ASN A 116 11.88 -5.66 -11.98
C ASN A 116 12.41 -4.62 -12.98
N ILE A 117 11.89 -3.39 -12.92
CA ILE A 117 12.23 -2.28 -13.80
C ILE A 117 12.75 -1.05 -13.06
N LEU A 118 13.25 -1.18 -11.84
CA LEU A 118 13.72 -0.04 -11.05
C LEU A 118 14.75 0.82 -11.83
N SER A 119 15.60 0.19 -12.66
CA SER A 119 16.58 0.90 -13.50
C SER A 119 15.96 1.77 -14.61
N LYS A 120 14.69 1.56 -14.97
CA LYS A 120 13.96 2.40 -15.94
C LYS A 120 13.20 3.55 -15.26
N THR A 121 13.36 3.74 -13.96
CA THR A 121 12.59 4.71 -13.17
C THR A 121 13.48 5.67 -12.40
N ASN A 122 12.88 6.79 -11.97
CA ASN A 122 13.47 7.70 -10.98
C ASN A 122 12.87 7.47 -9.58
N LEU A 123 12.38 6.26 -9.29
CA LEU A 123 11.65 5.97 -8.07
C LEU A 123 12.56 6.02 -6.83
N TRP A 124 12.35 7.01 -5.97
CA TRP A 124 13.01 7.18 -4.66
C TRP A 124 12.05 6.92 -3.51
N GLU A 125 10.77 7.18 -3.74
CA GLU A 125 9.71 7.02 -2.77
C GLU A 125 8.56 6.21 -3.38
N PHE A 126 8.04 5.24 -2.62
CA PHE A 126 6.92 4.43 -3.06
C PHE A 126 5.58 5.10 -2.77
N PRO A 127 4.53 4.79 -3.58
CA PRO A 127 3.22 5.42 -3.49
C PRO A 127 2.59 5.28 -2.10
N LYS A 128 2.03 6.38 -1.61
CA LYS A 128 1.29 6.45 -0.35
C LYS A 128 0.00 7.23 -0.54
N ILE A 129 -1.06 6.78 0.10
CA ILE A 129 -2.33 7.50 0.23
C ILE A 129 -2.25 8.35 1.50
N LYS A 130 -2.47 9.65 1.37
CA LYS A 130 -2.52 10.60 2.49
C LYS A 130 -3.93 10.64 3.11
N PRO A 131 -4.08 11.04 4.37
CA PRO A 131 -5.39 11.34 4.94
C PRO A 131 -6.15 12.39 4.12
N GLY A 132 -7.46 12.20 3.95
CA GLY A 132 -8.33 13.12 3.22
C GLY A 132 -8.15 13.04 1.71
N LEU A 133 -8.23 14.19 1.04
CA LEU A 133 -8.29 14.29 -0.41
C LEU A 133 -6.94 13.96 -1.08
N ASN A 134 -6.97 12.97 -1.98
CA ASN A 134 -5.87 12.58 -2.83
C ASN A 134 -6.20 12.84 -4.30
N SER A 135 -5.20 13.21 -5.08
CA SER A 135 -5.31 13.37 -6.54
C SER A 135 -4.13 12.69 -7.19
N ILE A 136 -4.39 11.84 -8.16
CA ILE A 136 -3.36 11.23 -9.02
C ILE A 136 -3.47 11.83 -10.40
N LYS A 137 -2.32 12.18 -11.01
CA LYS A 137 -2.21 12.67 -12.38
C LYS A 137 -1.20 11.84 -13.16
N LEU A 138 -1.53 11.55 -14.40
CA LEU A 138 -0.71 10.79 -15.33
C LEU A 138 -0.43 11.64 -16.57
N SER A 139 0.78 11.59 -17.11
CA SER A 139 1.15 12.28 -18.35
C SER A 139 0.47 11.68 -19.59
N SER A 140 -0.03 10.45 -19.49
CA SER A 140 -0.74 9.75 -20.58
C SER A 140 -1.90 8.95 -20.03
N SER A 141 -2.92 8.71 -20.85
CA SER A 141 -4.09 7.91 -20.45
C SER A 141 -3.69 6.46 -20.23
N CYS A 142 -4.03 5.95 -19.05
CA CYS A 142 -3.83 4.57 -18.64
C CYS A 142 -5.08 4.05 -17.95
N THR A 143 -5.24 2.73 -17.92
CA THR A 143 -6.11 2.05 -16.97
C THR A 143 -5.33 1.84 -15.68
N VAL A 144 -5.86 2.33 -14.57
CA VAL A 144 -5.19 2.34 -13.27
C VAL A 144 -6.06 1.67 -12.23
N THR A 145 -5.44 0.82 -11.44
CA THR A 145 -6.02 0.25 -10.22
C THR A 145 -5.12 0.64 -9.05
N ILE A 146 -5.69 1.29 -8.05
CA ILE A 146 -5.01 1.65 -6.79
C ILE A 146 -5.61 0.80 -5.69
N LYS A 147 -4.79 0.03 -4.98
CA LYS A 147 -5.16 -0.76 -3.80
C LYS A 147 -4.45 -0.20 -2.59
N TYR A 148 -5.15 -0.04 -1.48
CA TYR A 148 -4.57 0.37 -0.21
C TYR A 148 -5.44 -0.06 0.96
N ARG A 149 -4.84 -0.15 2.14
CA ARG A 149 -5.57 -0.34 3.41
C ARG A 149 -5.46 0.95 4.23
N PRO A 150 -6.58 1.60 4.59
CA PRO A 150 -6.52 2.80 5.43
C PRO A 150 -5.82 2.52 6.74
N TYR A 151 -4.84 3.39 7.09
CA TYR A 151 -4.15 3.33 8.38
C TYR A 151 -4.74 4.36 9.33
N TYR A 152 -4.89 3.95 10.59
CA TYR A 152 -5.39 4.78 11.67
C TYR A 152 -4.37 4.79 12.82
N ARG A 153 -4.14 5.98 13.37
CA ARG A 153 -3.30 6.21 14.55
C ARG A 153 -4.08 7.02 15.56
#